data_50f6919492b014ff57475936f9653a83
#
_entry.id   50f6919492b014ff57475936f9653a83
#
_cell.length_a   1.000
_cell.length_b   1.000
_cell.length_c   1.000
_cell.angle_alpha   90.00
_cell.angle_beta   90.00
_cell.angle_gamma   90.00
#
_symmetry.space_group_name_H-M   'P 1'
#
loop_
_entity.id
_entity.type
_entity.pdbx_description
1 polymer ?
#
loop_
_entity_poly.entity_id
_entity_poly.type
_entity_poly.pdbx_seq_one_letter_code
_entity_poly.pdbx_strand_id
1 'polypeptide(L)'
;MADKLARIGVGVFIIKDGKFLMGQRRNSHGDGTWSVPGGHLEYGESFEETAKREALEETGLEINNVRFAAVTNDYFESEDKHYVTVWVVSEWSSGEAVINEPDKCVALEWYDFDDLPAPLFLPWRQLLASEFIENIKRRIQLPS
;
A
#
# COMPACT_ATOMS: atom_id res chain seq x y z
N MET A 1 20.56 -13.37 -21.29
CA MET A 1 19.91 -12.10 -21.01
C MET A 1 18.64 -12.35 -20.21
N ALA A 2 18.50 -11.69 -19.09
CA ALA A 2 17.29 -11.86 -18.27
C ALA A 2 16.11 -11.16 -18.93
N ASP A 3 14.97 -11.82 -18.97
CA ASP A 3 13.75 -11.22 -19.46
C ASP A 3 13.23 -10.17 -18.48
N LYS A 4 12.64 -9.13 -19.01
CA LYS A 4 11.95 -8.14 -18.19
C LYS A 4 10.58 -8.72 -17.83
N LEU A 5 10.28 -8.73 -16.54
CA LEU A 5 9.04 -9.29 -16.03
C LEU A 5 8.23 -8.22 -15.31
N ALA A 6 6.92 -8.25 -15.50
CA ALA A 6 6.02 -7.48 -14.66
C ALA A 6 5.93 -8.19 -13.32
N ARG A 7 5.99 -7.42 -12.23
CA ARG A 7 5.93 -7.95 -10.88
C ARG A 7 4.60 -7.60 -10.23
N ILE A 8 4.20 -8.39 -9.26
CA ILE A 8 2.96 -8.16 -8.53
C ILE A 8 3.28 -7.58 -7.16
N GLY A 9 2.78 -6.36 -6.94
CA GLY A 9 2.84 -5.72 -5.64
C GLY A 9 1.48 -5.80 -4.96
N VAL A 10 1.48 -5.75 -3.64
CA VAL A 10 0.26 -5.69 -2.83
C VAL A 10 0.31 -4.43 -1.99
N GLY A 11 -0.64 -3.53 -2.17
CA GLY A 11 -0.79 -2.33 -1.36
C GLY A 11 -1.88 -2.53 -0.33
N VAL A 12 -1.64 -2.13 0.91
CA VAL A 12 -2.49 -2.49 2.04
C VAL A 12 -3.06 -1.26 2.73
N PHE A 13 -4.35 -1.02 2.56
CA PHE A 13 -5.05 -0.01 3.36
C PHE A 13 -5.36 -0.62 4.73
N ILE A 14 -4.69 -0.14 5.76
CA ILE A 14 -4.95 -0.55 7.15
C ILE A 14 -5.86 0.49 7.75
N ILE A 15 -7.11 0.13 7.99
CA ILE A 15 -8.14 1.07 8.41
C ILE A 15 -8.28 1.07 9.92
N LYS A 16 -8.22 2.28 10.49
CA LYS A 16 -8.44 2.49 11.93
C LYS A 16 -9.11 3.85 12.12
N ASP A 17 -10.27 3.85 12.73
CA ASP A 17 -11.02 5.10 13.03
C ASP A 17 -11.24 6.00 11.80
N GLY A 18 -11.59 5.40 10.67
CA GLY A 18 -11.86 6.13 9.43
C GLY A 18 -10.65 6.63 8.69
N LYS A 19 -9.46 6.29 9.16
CA LYS A 19 -8.18 6.68 8.55
C LYS A 19 -7.40 5.45 8.12
N PHE A 20 -6.36 5.67 7.34
CA PHE A 20 -5.46 4.61 6.91
C PHE A 20 -4.01 5.07 7.03
N LEU A 21 -3.12 4.09 7.16
CA LEU A 21 -1.70 4.36 7.41
C LEU A 21 -0.95 4.57 6.10
N MET A 22 -0.10 5.60 6.05
CA MET A 22 0.79 5.85 4.92
C MET A 22 2.21 6.08 5.40
N GLY A 23 3.18 5.67 4.58
CA GLY A 23 4.58 5.88 4.86
C GLY A 23 5.26 6.62 3.71
N GLN A 24 6.27 7.41 4.05
CA GLN A 24 7.12 8.09 3.06
C GLN A 24 8.30 7.20 2.70
N ARG A 25 8.41 6.87 1.42
CA ARG A 25 9.40 5.94 0.88
C ARG A 25 10.81 6.55 0.87
N ARG A 26 11.81 5.69 1.04
CA ARG A 26 13.20 6.09 1.07
C ARG A 26 14.07 5.01 0.42
N ASN A 27 15.10 5.44 -0.33
CA ASN A 27 16.13 4.57 -0.88
C ASN A 27 15.62 3.45 -1.78
N SER A 28 14.51 3.68 -2.47
CA SER A 28 13.96 2.74 -3.43
C SER A 28 13.27 3.52 -4.54
N HIS A 29 12.73 2.83 -5.53
CA HIS A 29 11.95 3.52 -6.56
C HIS A 29 10.81 4.28 -5.87
N GLY A 30 10.52 5.47 -6.36
CA GLY A 30 9.56 6.35 -5.72
C GLY A 30 10.07 6.98 -4.42
N ASP A 31 11.39 7.18 -4.29
CA ASP A 31 11.97 7.83 -3.12
C ASP A 31 11.30 9.17 -2.84
N GLY A 32 10.96 9.40 -1.57
CA GLY A 32 10.27 10.62 -1.15
C GLY A 32 8.77 10.65 -1.34
N THR A 33 8.20 9.66 -2.03
CA THR A 33 6.75 9.59 -2.24
C THR A 33 6.05 8.83 -1.12
N TRP A 34 4.75 9.09 -0.98
CA TRP A 34 3.94 8.48 0.06
C TRP A 34 3.06 7.35 -0.50
N SER A 35 2.95 6.27 0.24
CA SER A 35 2.11 5.14 -0.10
C SER A 35 1.67 4.40 1.16
N VAL A 36 0.68 3.54 1.00
CA VAL A 36 0.30 2.59 2.05
C VAL A 36 1.37 1.51 2.19
N PRO A 37 1.44 0.80 3.30
CA PRO A 37 2.34 -0.35 3.43
C PRO A 37 2.08 -1.38 2.35
N GLY A 38 3.09 -2.13 2.00
CA GLY A 38 2.94 -3.18 1.01
C GLY A 38 4.28 -3.73 0.55
N GLY A 39 4.23 -4.66 -0.37
CA GLY A 39 5.43 -5.29 -0.90
C GLY A 39 5.08 -6.29 -1.98
N HIS A 40 6.07 -7.09 -2.34
CA HIS A 40 5.91 -8.07 -3.41
C HIS A 40 5.13 -9.30 -2.94
N LEU A 41 4.20 -9.74 -3.79
CA LEU A 41 3.59 -11.05 -3.63
C LEU A 41 4.68 -12.10 -3.84
N GLU A 42 4.87 -12.96 -2.85
CA GLU A 42 5.83 -14.05 -2.96
C GLU A 42 5.15 -15.29 -3.51
N TYR A 43 5.94 -16.13 -4.17
CA TYR A 43 5.44 -17.37 -4.76
C TYR A 43 4.67 -18.20 -3.73
N GLY A 44 3.43 -18.55 -4.07
CA GLY A 44 2.60 -19.36 -3.20
C GLY A 44 1.79 -18.63 -2.15
N GLU A 45 2.00 -17.31 -2.01
CA GLU A 45 1.22 -16.51 -1.06
C GLU A 45 -0.14 -16.11 -1.62
N SER A 46 -1.14 -16.03 -0.76
CA SER A 46 -2.38 -15.32 -1.06
C SER A 46 -2.16 -13.81 -0.83
N PHE A 47 -3.06 -12.99 -1.35
CA PHE A 47 -3.00 -11.55 -1.10
C PHE A 47 -3.12 -11.24 0.40
N GLU A 48 -3.95 -12.00 1.11
CA GLU A 48 -4.10 -11.84 2.55
C GLU A 48 -2.80 -12.15 3.29
N GLU A 49 -2.12 -13.23 2.92
CA GLU A 49 -0.83 -13.59 3.52
C GLU A 49 0.23 -12.53 3.29
N THR A 50 0.32 -12.01 2.06
CA THR A 50 1.26 -10.94 1.74
C THR A 50 0.94 -9.69 2.55
N ALA A 51 -0.33 -9.31 2.61
CA ALA A 51 -0.75 -8.11 3.33
C ALA A 51 -0.41 -8.20 4.82
N LYS A 52 -0.70 -9.33 5.44
CA LYS A 52 -0.40 -9.54 6.87
C LYS A 52 1.09 -9.52 7.15
N ARG A 53 1.87 -10.19 6.30
CA ARG A 53 3.32 -10.24 6.44
C ARG A 53 3.95 -8.85 6.30
N GLU A 54 3.59 -8.13 5.26
CA GLU A 54 4.15 -6.81 5.01
C GLU A 54 3.73 -5.78 6.05
N ALA A 55 2.48 -5.81 6.51
CA ALA A 55 2.03 -4.92 7.57
C ALA A 55 2.85 -5.13 8.84
N LEU A 56 3.07 -6.37 9.22
CA LEU A 56 3.82 -6.70 10.42
C LEU A 56 5.30 -6.32 10.27
N GLU A 57 5.93 -6.68 9.15
CA GLU A 57 7.34 -6.39 8.90
C GLU A 57 7.64 -4.89 8.85
N GLU A 58 6.79 -4.12 8.17
CA GLU A 58 7.05 -2.70 7.96
C GLU A 58 6.59 -1.82 9.11
N THR A 59 5.48 -2.17 9.76
CA THR A 59 4.82 -1.26 10.70
C THR A 59 4.60 -1.82 12.09
N GLY A 60 4.81 -3.11 12.29
CA GLY A 60 4.53 -3.76 13.56
C GLY A 60 3.05 -4.01 13.83
N LEU A 61 2.19 -3.73 12.87
CA LEU A 61 0.75 -3.88 13.05
C LEU A 61 0.24 -5.26 12.66
N GLU A 62 -0.71 -5.77 13.43
CA GLU A 62 -1.49 -6.92 13.05
C GLU A 62 -2.81 -6.44 12.47
N ILE A 63 -3.23 -7.07 11.39
CA ILE A 63 -4.44 -6.71 10.66
C ILE A 63 -5.33 -7.93 10.46
N ASN A 64 -6.62 -7.67 10.23
CA ASN A 64 -7.56 -8.73 9.91
C ASN A 64 -8.54 -8.25 8.83
N ASN A 65 -9.46 -9.12 8.46
CA ASN A 65 -10.50 -8.83 7.48
C ASN A 65 -9.93 -8.23 6.18
N VAL A 66 -8.91 -8.89 5.63
CA VAL A 66 -8.25 -8.46 4.39
C VAL A 66 -9.11 -8.84 3.19
N ARG A 67 -9.44 -7.84 2.36
CA ARG A 67 -10.30 -8.04 1.20
C ARG A 67 -9.76 -7.28 -0.02
N PHE A 68 -9.92 -7.86 -1.19
CA PHE A 68 -9.57 -7.21 -2.46
C PHE A 68 -10.34 -5.90 -2.63
N ALA A 69 -9.66 -4.87 -3.12
CA ALA A 69 -10.29 -3.58 -3.37
C ALA A 69 -10.06 -3.08 -4.79
N ALA A 70 -8.88 -3.27 -5.34
CA ALA A 70 -8.55 -2.69 -6.65
C ALA A 70 -7.34 -3.36 -7.26
N VAL A 71 -7.11 -3.09 -8.54
CA VAL A 71 -5.89 -3.46 -9.25
C VAL A 71 -5.50 -2.31 -10.17
N THR A 72 -4.21 -1.99 -10.22
CA THR A 72 -3.67 -0.98 -11.13
C THR A 72 -2.48 -1.53 -11.89
N ASN A 73 -2.30 -1.02 -13.10
CA ASN A 73 -1.18 -1.40 -13.97
C ASN A 73 -0.19 -0.24 -13.98
N ASP A 74 0.97 -0.44 -13.38
CA ASP A 74 1.89 0.64 -13.03
C ASP A 74 3.23 0.48 -13.73
N TYR A 75 3.46 1.28 -14.75
CA TYR A 75 4.74 1.29 -15.45
C TYR A 75 5.56 2.50 -15.02
N PHE A 76 6.70 2.22 -14.38
CA PHE A 76 7.66 3.24 -13.95
C PHE A 76 8.66 3.46 -15.07
N GLU A 77 8.31 4.37 -15.97
CA GLU A 77 9.07 4.58 -17.21
C GLU A 77 10.53 4.95 -16.96
N SER A 78 10.78 5.88 -16.05
CA SER A 78 12.14 6.35 -15.77
C SER A 78 13.04 5.28 -15.17
N GLU A 79 12.46 4.31 -14.48
CA GLU A 79 13.20 3.24 -13.81
C GLU A 79 13.10 1.92 -14.57
N ASP A 80 12.32 1.88 -15.64
CA ASP A 80 12.06 0.69 -16.45
C ASP A 80 11.60 -0.49 -15.60
N LYS A 81 10.62 -0.23 -14.74
CA LYS A 81 10.00 -1.25 -13.89
C LYS A 81 8.50 -1.29 -14.13
N HIS A 82 7.96 -2.48 -14.18
CA HIS A 82 6.54 -2.67 -14.42
C HIS A 82 5.94 -3.49 -13.27
N TYR A 83 4.91 -2.93 -12.65
CA TYR A 83 4.18 -3.59 -11.57
C TYR A 83 2.70 -3.67 -11.89
N VAL A 84 2.09 -4.76 -11.45
CA VAL A 84 0.65 -4.83 -11.30
C VAL A 84 0.40 -4.78 -9.80
N THR A 85 -0.28 -3.75 -9.33
CA THR A 85 -0.52 -3.60 -7.90
C THR A 85 -1.93 -4.04 -7.57
N VAL A 86 -2.03 -5.00 -6.66
CA VAL A 86 -3.30 -5.44 -6.08
C VAL A 86 -3.47 -4.68 -4.78
N TRP A 87 -4.57 -3.93 -4.66
CA TRP A 87 -4.87 -3.15 -3.47
C TRP A 87 -5.88 -3.91 -2.62
N VAL A 88 -5.59 -4.03 -1.34
CA VAL A 88 -6.51 -4.65 -0.39
C VAL A 88 -6.88 -3.66 0.71
N VAL A 89 -8.05 -3.82 1.27
CA VAL A 89 -8.47 -3.11 2.48
C VAL A 89 -8.43 -4.08 3.64
N SER A 90 -8.06 -3.59 4.80
CA SER A 90 -7.96 -4.40 6.00
C SER A 90 -8.29 -3.55 7.21
N GLU A 91 -8.47 -4.19 8.36
CA GLU A 91 -8.75 -3.52 9.61
C GLU A 91 -7.61 -3.72 10.58
N TRP A 92 -7.22 -2.64 11.26
CA TRP A 92 -6.27 -2.72 12.36
C TRP A 92 -6.82 -3.66 13.44
N SER A 93 -5.99 -4.57 13.88
CA SER A 93 -6.35 -5.54 14.92
C SER A 93 -5.60 -5.25 16.22
N SER A 94 -4.30 -5.08 16.15
CA SER A 94 -3.49 -4.78 17.32
C SER A 94 -2.15 -4.16 16.96
N GLY A 95 -1.49 -3.58 17.95
CA GLY A 95 -0.17 -2.99 17.81
C GLY A 95 -0.21 -1.48 17.61
N GLU A 96 0.95 -0.87 17.76
CA GLU A 96 1.15 0.54 17.46
C GLU A 96 2.05 0.67 16.24
N ALA A 97 1.72 1.61 15.36
CA ALA A 97 2.47 1.82 14.13
C ALA A 97 3.86 2.35 14.45
N VAL A 98 4.89 1.61 14.03
CA VAL A 98 6.29 1.99 14.22
C VAL A 98 7.04 1.80 12.90
N ILE A 99 8.08 2.57 12.70
CA ILE A 99 8.94 2.41 11.52
C ILE A 99 9.94 1.30 11.85
N ASN A 100 9.69 0.11 11.31
CA ASN A 100 10.57 -1.05 11.53
C ASN A 100 11.74 -1.10 10.55
N GLU A 101 11.61 -0.42 9.40
CA GLU A 101 12.62 -0.42 8.36
C GLU A 101 13.02 1.02 8.02
N PRO A 102 13.79 1.70 8.90
CA PRO A 102 14.11 3.12 8.72
C PRO A 102 14.94 3.43 7.47
N ASP A 103 15.58 2.43 6.89
CA ASP A 103 16.28 2.56 5.61
C ASP A 103 15.33 2.65 4.42
N LYS A 104 14.07 2.26 4.61
CA LYS A 104 13.06 2.24 3.55
C LYS A 104 11.90 3.21 3.77
N CYS A 105 11.73 3.69 5.00
CA CYS A 105 10.62 4.55 5.38
C CYS A 105 11.08 5.60 6.38
N VAL A 106 10.82 6.87 6.08
CA VAL A 106 11.26 7.99 6.95
C VAL A 106 10.14 8.60 7.77
N ALA A 107 8.90 8.35 7.41
CA ALA A 107 7.75 8.89 8.13
C ALA A 107 6.57 7.93 8.00
N LEU A 108 5.72 7.89 9.01
CA LEU A 108 4.58 6.98 9.06
C LEU A 108 3.46 7.70 9.82
N GLU A 109 2.32 7.92 9.13
CA GLU A 109 1.21 8.70 9.67
C GLU A 109 -0.13 8.14 9.22
N TRP A 110 -1.17 8.43 10.00
CA TRP A 110 -2.56 8.10 9.65
C TRP A 110 -3.18 9.25 8.87
N TYR A 111 -3.78 8.94 7.73
CA TYR A 111 -4.38 9.95 6.83
C TYR A 111 -5.80 9.56 6.45
N ASP A 112 -6.55 10.54 5.96
CA ASP A 112 -7.81 10.28 5.27
C ASP A 112 -7.72 10.82 3.83
N PHE A 113 -8.72 10.52 3.00
CA PHE A 113 -8.68 10.92 1.59
C PHE A 113 -8.82 12.43 1.38
N ASP A 114 -9.30 13.16 2.38
CA ASP A 114 -9.47 14.60 2.27
C ASP A 114 -8.18 15.36 2.58
N ASP A 115 -7.17 14.67 3.09
CA ASP A 115 -5.92 15.30 3.53
C ASP A 115 -4.72 14.39 3.22
N LEU A 116 -4.57 14.04 1.95
CA LEU A 116 -3.48 13.17 1.53
C LEU A 116 -2.13 13.90 1.53
N PRO A 117 -1.05 13.21 1.90
CA PRO A 117 0.30 13.80 1.80
C PRO A 117 0.74 13.89 0.35
N ALA A 118 1.83 14.61 0.10
CA ALA A 118 2.39 14.76 -1.23
C ALA A 118 3.92 14.70 -1.16
N PRO A 119 4.59 14.21 -2.21
CA PRO A 119 4.02 13.63 -3.43
C PRO A 119 3.56 12.18 -3.21
N LEU A 120 2.62 11.73 -4.03
CA LEU A 120 2.11 10.36 -3.96
C LEU A 120 2.92 9.44 -4.88
N PHE A 121 3.10 8.21 -4.43
CA PHE A 121 3.71 7.13 -5.21
C PHE A 121 2.92 6.90 -6.51
N LEU A 122 3.60 6.59 -7.61
CA LEU A 122 2.93 6.46 -8.91
C LEU A 122 1.69 5.58 -8.91
N PRO A 123 1.71 4.36 -8.32
CA PRO A 123 0.50 3.53 -8.28
C PRO A 123 -0.69 4.21 -7.61
N TRP A 124 -0.45 5.10 -6.66
CA TRP A 124 -1.50 5.88 -6.01
C TRP A 124 -2.20 6.82 -6.98
N ARG A 125 -1.43 7.43 -7.91
CA ARG A 125 -2.01 8.30 -8.94
C ARG A 125 -2.92 7.50 -9.87
N GLN A 126 -2.47 6.29 -10.23
CA GLN A 126 -3.28 5.37 -11.04
C GLN A 126 -4.54 4.97 -10.30
N LEU A 127 -4.43 4.67 -9.01
CA LEU A 127 -5.58 4.30 -8.18
C LEU A 127 -6.60 5.43 -8.11
N LEU A 128 -6.15 6.67 -7.86
CA LEU A 128 -7.04 7.84 -7.77
C LEU A 128 -7.77 8.12 -9.09
N ALA A 129 -7.16 7.77 -10.22
CA ALA A 129 -7.77 7.92 -11.54
C ALA A 129 -8.63 6.72 -11.95
N SER A 130 -8.68 5.67 -11.13
CA SER A 130 -9.35 4.43 -11.47
C SER A 130 -10.82 4.42 -11.09
N GLU A 131 -11.55 3.48 -11.67
CA GLU A 131 -12.96 3.26 -11.33
C GLU A 131 -13.15 2.73 -9.91
N PHE A 132 -12.10 2.23 -9.27
CA PHE A 132 -12.17 1.63 -7.94
C PHE A 132 -12.20 2.64 -6.79
N ILE A 133 -11.76 3.88 -7.04
CA ILE A 133 -11.46 4.81 -5.94
C ILE A 133 -12.69 5.19 -5.10
N GLU A 134 -13.84 5.38 -5.71
CA GLU A 134 -15.04 5.76 -4.98
C GLU A 134 -15.49 4.66 -4.03
N ASN A 135 -15.36 3.41 -4.44
CA ASN A 135 -15.69 2.27 -3.59
C ASN A 135 -14.74 2.17 -2.39
N ILE A 136 -13.43 2.40 -2.63
CA ILE A 136 -12.43 2.38 -1.55
C ILE A 136 -12.72 3.48 -0.53
N LYS A 137 -12.97 4.69 -1.00
CA LYS A 137 -13.32 5.82 -0.12
C LYS A 137 -14.50 5.48 0.76
N ARG A 138 -15.52 4.88 0.16
CA ARG A 138 -16.75 4.50 0.87
C ARG A 138 -16.46 3.49 1.97
N ARG A 139 -15.64 2.47 1.67
CA ARG A 139 -15.30 1.43 2.66
C ARG A 139 -14.53 1.99 3.85
N ILE A 140 -13.72 3.02 3.64
CA ILE A 140 -12.89 3.61 4.69
C ILE A 140 -13.68 4.62 5.52
N GLN A 141 -14.49 5.44 4.86
CA GLN A 141 -15.20 6.55 5.50
C GLN A 141 -16.47 6.12 6.24
N LEU A 142 -17.10 5.03 5.82
CA LEU A 142 -18.31 4.58 6.47
C LEU A 142 -17.97 3.72 7.69
N PRO A 143 -18.65 3.94 8.82
CA PRO A 143 -18.49 3.05 9.95
C PRO A 143 -19.01 1.66 9.58
N SER A 144 -18.29 0.65 10.03
CA SER A 144 -18.64 -0.74 9.77
C SER A 144 -19.82 -1.15 10.64
#